data_8457557773b78cd98a2c788c6deaeda1
#
_entry.id   8457557773b78cd98a2c788c6deaeda1
#
_cell.length_a   1.000
_cell.length_b   1.000
_cell.length_c   1.000
_cell.angle_alpha   90.00
_cell.angle_beta   90.00
_cell.angle_gamma   90.00
#
_symmetry.space_group_name_H-M   'P 1'
#
loop_
_entity.id
_entity.type
_entity.pdbx_description
1 polymer ?
#
loop_
_entity_poly.entity_id
_entity_poly.type
_entity_poly.pdbx_seq_one_letter_code
_entity_poly.pdbx_strand_id
1 'polypeptide(L)'
;MIRARPRLAVRGLLLIENRLLLVNAWPDGKSDLLCAPGGGVEAGSSLPDNLIREFHEETGLTISVGEPCLVNEFHDPEGSFHQVDVYFRVGLIAGDPMAPWTDPEGVVTERRLVTRDELADLRVKPDSLAEIAWDGGIFYDPLEPILR
;
A
#
# COMPACT_ATOMS: atom_id res chain seq x y z
N MET A 1 -26.30 -17.05 10.49
CA MET A 1 -25.94 -16.09 9.42
C MET A 1 -24.56 -15.53 9.69
N ILE A 2 -23.67 -15.65 8.73
CA ILE A 2 -22.33 -15.06 8.81
C ILE A 2 -22.41 -13.63 8.30
N ARG A 3 -22.07 -12.67 9.15
CA ARG A 3 -21.98 -11.27 8.72
C ARG A 3 -20.65 -11.04 8.01
N ALA A 4 -20.68 -10.24 6.95
CA ALA A 4 -19.46 -9.74 6.34
C ALA A 4 -18.68 -8.91 7.38
N ARG A 5 -17.37 -9.04 7.36
CA ARG A 5 -16.46 -8.31 8.25
C ARG A 5 -15.48 -7.50 7.44
N PRO A 6 -15.14 -6.28 7.87
CA PRO A 6 -14.09 -5.54 7.22
C PRO A 6 -12.76 -6.32 7.27
N ARG A 7 -12.06 -6.36 6.15
CA ARG A 7 -10.71 -6.88 6.06
C ARG A 7 -9.74 -5.80 6.51
N LEU A 8 -8.80 -6.15 7.36
CA LEU A 8 -7.75 -5.23 7.80
C LEU A 8 -6.49 -5.46 6.97
N ALA A 9 -5.91 -4.39 6.47
CA ALA A 9 -4.65 -4.41 5.72
C ALA A 9 -3.72 -3.31 6.19
N VAL A 10 -2.43 -3.46 5.90
CA VAL A 10 -1.39 -2.49 6.20
C VAL A 10 -0.66 -2.10 4.93
N ARG A 11 -0.22 -0.84 4.85
CA ARG A 11 0.52 -0.31 3.72
C ARG A 11 1.67 0.57 4.19
N GLY A 12 2.75 0.63 3.40
CA GLY A 12 3.92 1.42 3.75
C GLY A 12 4.21 2.52 2.74
N LEU A 13 4.47 3.72 3.25
CA LEU A 13 4.91 4.85 2.44
C LEU A 13 6.43 4.96 2.57
N LEU A 14 7.12 4.56 1.51
CA LEU A 14 8.59 4.60 1.42
C LEU A 14 9.03 5.65 0.43
N LEU A 15 9.71 6.68 0.92
CA LEU A 15 10.38 7.66 0.08
C LEU A 15 11.87 7.30 -0.02
N ILE A 16 12.37 7.20 -1.24
CA ILE A 16 13.80 7.01 -1.54
C ILE A 16 14.21 8.14 -2.47
N GLU A 17 15.14 8.98 -2.03
CA GLU A 17 15.58 10.15 -2.79
C GLU A 17 14.40 11.01 -3.26
N ASN A 18 13.46 11.23 -2.35
CA ASN A 18 12.23 11.99 -2.59
C ASN A 18 11.26 11.37 -3.62
N ARG A 19 11.40 10.09 -3.89
CA ARG A 19 10.50 9.32 -4.76
C ARG A 19 9.75 8.28 -3.97
N LEU A 20 8.45 8.17 -4.24
CA LEU A 20 7.56 7.21 -3.55
C LEU A 20 7.56 5.87 -4.29
N LEU A 21 7.72 4.80 -3.53
CA LEU A 21 7.61 3.45 -4.08
C LEU A 21 6.14 3.05 -4.20
N LEU A 22 5.75 2.70 -5.42
CA LEU A 22 4.41 2.20 -5.74
C LEU A 22 4.50 0.85 -6.44
N VAL A 23 3.42 0.09 -6.32
CA VAL A 23 3.24 -1.22 -6.96
C VAL A 23 1.88 -1.27 -7.67
N ASN A 24 1.69 -2.25 -8.56
CA ASN A 24 0.39 -2.46 -9.16
C ASN A 24 -0.64 -2.87 -8.10
N ALA A 25 -1.83 -2.28 -8.16
CA ALA A 25 -2.90 -2.57 -7.20
C ALA A 25 -3.61 -3.90 -7.52
N TRP A 26 -3.70 -4.27 -8.79
CA TRP A 26 -4.38 -5.48 -9.24
C TRP A 26 -3.42 -6.38 -10.03
N PRO A 27 -3.56 -7.72 -9.85
CA PRO A 27 -2.70 -8.66 -10.58
C PRO A 27 -3.07 -8.74 -12.07
N ASP A 28 -2.25 -9.47 -12.84
CA ASP A 28 -2.50 -9.88 -14.23
C ASP A 28 -2.50 -8.74 -15.27
N GLY A 29 -1.98 -7.56 -14.93
CA GLY A 29 -1.88 -6.44 -15.89
C GLY A 29 -3.20 -5.90 -16.38
N LYS A 30 -4.31 -6.18 -15.71
CA LYS A 30 -5.66 -5.76 -16.12
C LYS A 30 -6.00 -4.33 -15.74
N SER A 31 -5.18 -3.70 -14.92
CA SER A 31 -5.40 -2.34 -14.44
C SER A 31 -4.07 -1.61 -14.36
N ASP A 32 -4.09 -0.33 -14.65
CA ASP A 32 -2.93 0.55 -14.47
C ASP A 32 -2.94 1.27 -13.12
N LEU A 33 -3.88 0.91 -12.23
CA LEU A 33 -3.96 1.48 -10.90
C LEU A 33 -2.75 1.07 -10.07
N LEU A 34 -2.13 2.04 -9.41
CA LEU A 34 -0.99 1.85 -8.51
C LEU A 34 -1.39 2.14 -7.07
N CYS A 35 -0.69 1.52 -6.15
CA CYS A 35 -0.88 1.73 -4.72
C CYS A 35 0.43 1.55 -3.96
N ALA A 36 0.44 1.92 -2.68
CA ALA A 36 1.56 1.64 -1.80
C ALA A 36 1.66 0.12 -1.51
N PRO A 37 2.87 -0.41 -1.35
CA PRO A 37 3.05 -1.82 -0.98
C PRO A 37 2.43 -2.15 0.37
N GLY A 38 1.92 -3.37 0.49
CA GLY A 38 1.33 -3.88 1.72
C GLY A 38 0.39 -5.04 1.44
N GLY A 39 -0.41 -5.39 2.41
CA GLY A 39 -1.35 -6.51 2.27
C GLY A 39 -2.14 -6.80 3.52
N GLY A 40 -2.87 -7.91 3.50
CA GLY A 40 -3.75 -8.32 4.59
C GLY A 40 -3.01 -8.65 5.87
N VAL A 41 -3.62 -8.27 6.97
CA VAL A 41 -3.09 -8.55 8.31
C VAL A 41 -3.47 -9.96 8.73
N GLU A 42 -2.50 -10.71 9.22
CA GLU A 42 -2.71 -12.01 9.86
C GLU A 42 -2.88 -11.82 11.37
N ALA A 43 -3.85 -12.53 11.95
CA ALA A 43 -4.07 -12.51 13.38
C ALA A 43 -2.86 -13.06 14.14
N GLY A 44 -2.57 -12.49 15.29
CA GLY A 44 -1.49 -12.94 16.16
C GLY A 44 -0.15 -12.24 15.92
N SER A 45 -0.05 -11.37 14.92
CA SER A 45 1.10 -10.53 14.67
C SER A 45 0.70 -9.05 14.69
N SER A 46 1.63 -8.18 15.06
CA SER A 46 1.37 -6.74 15.08
C SER A 46 1.18 -6.19 13.65
N LEU A 47 0.58 -5.01 13.54
CA LEU A 47 0.49 -4.33 12.26
C LEU A 47 1.89 -4.03 11.67
N PRO A 48 2.87 -3.51 12.44
CA PRO A 48 4.21 -3.32 11.90
C PRO A 48 4.87 -4.62 11.42
N ASP A 49 4.75 -5.72 12.15
CA ASP A 49 5.34 -7.00 11.75
C ASP A 49 4.69 -7.55 10.47
N ASN A 50 3.36 -7.42 10.35
CA ASN A 50 2.66 -7.75 9.11
C ASN A 50 3.16 -6.92 7.94
N LEU A 51 3.38 -5.62 8.15
CA LEU A 51 3.86 -4.73 7.09
C LEU A 51 5.28 -5.10 6.64
N ILE A 52 6.17 -5.40 7.57
CA ILE A 52 7.54 -5.83 7.25
C ILE A 52 7.49 -7.08 6.36
N ARG A 53 6.66 -8.06 6.71
CA ARG A 53 6.50 -9.29 5.94
C ARG A 53 5.93 -9.02 4.54
N GLU A 54 4.81 -8.31 4.46
CA GLU A 54 4.15 -8.01 3.19
C GLU A 54 5.03 -7.17 2.27
N PHE A 55 5.71 -6.18 2.81
CA PHE A 55 6.60 -5.32 2.04
C PHE A 55 7.75 -6.11 1.44
N HIS A 56 8.32 -7.03 2.22
CA HIS A 56 9.40 -7.91 1.75
C HIS A 56 8.90 -8.87 0.67
N GLU A 57 7.73 -9.49 0.85
CA GLU A 57 7.14 -10.39 -0.13
C GLU A 57 6.91 -9.70 -1.48
N GLU A 58 6.39 -8.48 -1.44
CA GLU A 58 6.05 -7.75 -2.67
C GLU A 58 7.25 -7.09 -3.35
N THR A 59 8.24 -6.67 -2.61
CA THR A 59 9.31 -5.81 -3.15
C THR A 59 10.72 -6.33 -2.95
N GLY A 60 10.93 -7.33 -2.10
CA GLY A 60 12.26 -7.81 -1.71
C GLY A 60 12.99 -6.89 -0.73
N LEU A 61 12.36 -5.82 -0.29
CA LEU A 61 12.99 -4.83 0.59
C LEU A 61 12.77 -5.17 2.06
N THR A 62 13.80 -4.90 2.86
CA THR A 62 13.70 -4.90 4.32
C THR A 62 13.51 -3.47 4.79
N ILE A 63 12.44 -3.24 5.54
CA ILE A 63 12.05 -1.91 6.00
C ILE A 63 12.00 -1.82 7.52
N SER A 64 12.16 -0.61 8.03
CA SER A 64 11.76 -0.24 9.39
C SER A 64 10.38 0.42 9.32
N VAL A 65 9.55 0.21 10.33
CA VAL A 65 8.21 0.79 10.39
C VAL A 65 8.20 1.91 11.42
N GLY A 66 7.78 3.09 10.97
CA GLY A 66 7.64 4.28 11.80
C GLY A 66 6.21 4.48 12.29
N GLU A 67 5.73 5.70 12.21
CA GLU A 67 4.40 6.08 12.72
C GLU A 67 3.28 5.77 11.74
N PRO A 68 2.08 5.38 12.24
CA PRO A 68 0.89 5.34 11.41
C PRO A 68 0.54 6.76 10.94
N CYS A 69 0.09 6.89 9.71
CA CYS A 69 -0.17 8.21 9.13
C CYS A 69 -1.51 8.33 8.40
N LEU A 70 -2.16 7.21 8.09
CA LEU A 70 -3.44 7.25 7.38
C LEU A 70 -4.26 6.02 7.72
N VAL A 71 -5.56 6.23 7.92
CA VAL A 71 -6.57 5.18 7.84
C VAL A 71 -7.42 5.47 6.62
N ASN A 72 -7.48 4.52 5.70
CA ASN A 72 -8.25 4.61 4.47
C ASN A 72 -9.23 3.45 4.40
N GLU A 73 -10.43 3.69 3.95
CA GLU A 73 -11.47 2.67 3.84
C GLU A 73 -12.06 2.65 2.44
N PHE A 74 -12.33 1.46 1.92
CA PHE A 74 -13.05 1.30 0.67
C PHE A 74 -13.89 0.03 0.68
N HIS A 75 -14.96 0.04 -0.11
CA HIS A 75 -15.90 -1.07 -0.16
C HIS A 75 -16.47 -1.25 -1.57
N ASP A 76 -17.03 -2.43 -1.81
CA ASP A 76 -17.78 -2.69 -3.02
C ASP A 76 -19.26 -2.40 -2.72
N PRO A 77 -19.85 -1.34 -3.31
CA PRO A 77 -21.26 -1.01 -3.05
C PRO A 77 -22.26 -2.09 -3.48
N GLU A 78 -21.83 -2.97 -4.39
CA GLU A 78 -22.69 -4.05 -4.93
C GLU A 78 -22.40 -5.40 -4.29
N GLY A 79 -21.48 -5.45 -3.33
CA GLY A 79 -21.07 -6.68 -2.67
C GLY A 79 -20.84 -6.48 -1.18
N SER A 80 -20.17 -7.47 -0.58
CA SER A 80 -19.85 -7.48 0.85
C SER A 80 -18.41 -7.06 1.17
N PHE A 81 -17.59 -6.77 0.16
CA PHE A 81 -16.22 -6.42 0.37
C PHE A 81 -16.07 -5.03 1.01
N HIS A 82 -15.34 -4.98 2.11
CA HIS A 82 -14.99 -3.76 2.81
C HIS A 82 -13.60 -3.94 3.39
N GLN A 83 -12.69 -3.01 3.11
CA GLN A 83 -11.33 -3.07 3.62
C GLN A 83 -10.95 -1.77 4.33
N VAL A 84 -10.22 -1.92 5.42
CA VAL A 84 -9.60 -0.83 6.16
C VAL A 84 -8.11 -0.98 6.02
N ASP A 85 -7.46 0.01 5.42
CA ASP A 85 -6.00 0.08 5.29
C ASP A 85 -5.43 1.03 6.33
N VAL A 86 -4.42 0.57 7.07
CA VAL A 86 -3.63 1.43 7.95
C VAL A 86 -2.27 1.64 7.29
N TYR A 87 -1.94 2.90 7.01
CA TYR A 87 -0.68 3.29 6.38
C TYR A 87 0.33 3.71 7.43
N PHE A 88 1.56 3.26 7.26
CA PHE A 88 2.70 3.64 8.10
C PHE A 88 3.77 4.30 7.26
N ARG A 89 4.47 5.26 7.84
CA ARG A 89 5.72 5.75 7.27
C ARG A 89 6.80 4.70 7.52
N VAL A 90 7.54 4.34 6.48
CA VAL A 90 8.57 3.31 6.58
C VAL A 90 9.90 3.83 6.06
N GLY A 91 10.98 3.20 6.49
CA GLY A 91 12.34 3.48 6.03
C GLY A 91 12.99 2.24 5.43
N LEU A 92 13.86 2.43 4.46
CA LEU A 92 14.61 1.34 3.86
C LEU A 92 15.79 0.94 4.74
N ILE A 93 15.87 -0.34 5.11
CA ILE A 93 17.01 -0.91 5.82
C ILE A 93 17.96 -1.59 4.83
N ALA A 94 17.43 -2.41 3.92
CA ALA A 94 18.24 -3.19 2.98
C ALA A 94 17.44 -3.52 1.71
N GLY A 95 18.17 -3.71 0.62
CA GLY A 95 17.65 -4.08 -0.68
C GLY A 95 17.66 -2.93 -1.67
N ASP A 96 17.53 -3.28 -2.96
CA ASP A 96 17.44 -2.33 -4.05
C ASP A 96 16.03 -2.41 -4.63
N PRO A 97 15.25 -1.33 -4.59
CA PRO A 97 13.86 -1.35 -5.06
C PRO A 97 13.72 -1.67 -6.56
N MET A 98 14.77 -1.49 -7.34
CA MET A 98 14.77 -1.76 -8.78
C MET A 98 15.49 -3.07 -9.16
N ALA A 99 16.03 -3.80 -8.19
CA ALA A 99 16.65 -5.10 -8.46
C ALA A 99 15.57 -6.13 -8.85
N PRO A 100 15.93 -7.16 -9.63
CA PRO A 100 14.98 -8.23 -9.95
C PRO A 100 14.41 -8.87 -8.69
N TRP A 101 13.10 -9.00 -8.66
CA TRP A 101 12.38 -9.63 -7.55
C TRP A 101 11.11 -10.28 -8.06
N THR A 102 10.76 -11.43 -7.50
CA THR A 102 9.50 -12.11 -7.79
C THR A 102 8.68 -12.21 -6.51
N ASP A 103 7.49 -11.63 -6.52
CA ASP A 103 6.52 -11.79 -5.45
C ASP A 103 6.08 -13.25 -5.37
N PRO A 104 6.29 -13.95 -4.23
CA PRO A 104 5.89 -15.36 -4.08
C PRO A 104 4.42 -15.63 -4.36
N GLU A 105 3.55 -14.63 -4.12
CA GLU A 105 2.12 -14.75 -4.38
C GLU A 105 1.73 -14.32 -5.80
N GLY A 106 2.67 -13.76 -6.56
CA GLY A 106 2.46 -13.38 -7.95
C GLY A 106 1.54 -12.19 -8.17
N VAL A 107 1.23 -11.42 -7.15
CA VAL A 107 0.33 -10.26 -7.24
C VAL A 107 1.08 -9.04 -7.75
N VAL A 108 2.21 -8.72 -7.13
CA VAL A 108 3.02 -7.57 -7.53
C VAL A 108 3.98 -7.95 -8.64
N THR A 109 3.78 -7.36 -9.80
CA THR A 109 4.61 -7.56 -10.99
C THR A 109 5.26 -6.28 -11.47
N GLU A 110 4.87 -5.14 -10.93
CA GLU A 110 5.40 -3.82 -11.28
C GLU A 110 5.74 -3.04 -10.01
N ARG A 111 6.92 -2.44 -10.02
CA ARG A 111 7.39 -1.52 -8.97
C ARG A 111 7.87 -0.24 -9.64
N ARG A 112 7.48 0.89 -9.08
CA ARG A 112 7.87 2.21 -9.59
C ARG A 112 8.32 3.11 -8.46
N LEU A 113 9.36 3.89 -8.71
CA LEU A 113 9.73 5.04 -7.88
C LEU A 113 9.29 6.30 -8.62
N VAL A 114 8.39 7.06 -8.02
CA VAL A 114 7.80 8.23 -8.67
C VAL A 114 8.03 9.49 -7.86
N THR A 115 8.31 10.59 -8.55
CA THR A 115 8.31 11.91 -7.93
C THR A 115 6.88 12.36 -7.68
N ARG A 116 6.71 13.39 -6.84
CA ARG A 116 5.38 13.97 -6.59
C ARG A 116 4.72 14.47 -7.89
N ASP A 117 5.48 15.07 -8.76
CA ASP A 117 4.96 15.58 -10.04
C ASP A 117 4.52 14.43 -10.95
N GLU A 118 5.31 13.36 -11.03
CA GLU A 118 4.94 12.18 -11.80
C GLU A 118 3.65 11.52 -11.28
N LEU A 119 3.46 11.52 -9.96
CA LEU A 119 2.28 10.92 -9.33
C LEU A 119 0.98 11.56 -9.84
N ALA A 120 0.98 12.86 -10.11
CA ALA A 120 -0.19 13.59 -10.58
C ALA A 120 -0.75 13.06 -11.91
N ASP A 121 0.08 12.43 -12.72
CA ASP A 121 -0.29 11.88 -14.03
C ASP A 121 -0.63 10.39 -14.00
N LEU A 122 -0.59 9.76 -12.82
CA LEU A 122 -0.83 8.33 -12.65
C LEU A 122 -2.16 8.07 -11.97
N ARG A 123 -2.74 6.91 -12.24
CA ARG A 123 -3.90 6.43 -11.47
C ARG A 123 -3.39 5.80 -10.19
N VAL A 124 -3.67 6.45 -9.08
CA VAL A 124 -3.27 5.99 -7.74
C VAL A 124 -4.40 6.13 -6.75
N LYS A 125 -4.40 5.31 -5.73
CA LYS A 125 -5.28 5.41 -4.58
C LYS A 125 -4.47 5.26 -3.29
N PRO A 126 -4.85 5.91 -2.21
CA PRO A 126 -5.94 6.91 -2.10
C PRO A 126 -5.59 8.25 -2.76
N ASP A 127 -6.61 9.09 -2.96
CA ASP A 127 -6.42 10.41 -3.58
C ASP A 127 -5.52 11.34 -2.74
N SER A 128 -5.50 11.14 -1.43
CA SER A 128 -4.68 11.89 -0.47
C SER A 128 -3.20 11.48 -0.43
N LEU A 129 -2.80 10.47 -1.22
CA LEU A 129 -1.49 9.84 -1.10
C LEU A 129 -0.32 10.81 -1.20
N ALA A 130 -0.38 11.75 -2.15
CA ALA A 130 0.69 12.72 -2.34
C ALA A 130 0.89 13.63 -1.12
N GLU A 131 -0.19 14.18 -0.58
CA GLU A 131 -0.12 15.03 0.62
C GLU A 131 0.49 14.28 1.80
N ILE A 132 0.01 13.07 2.04
CA ILE A 132 0.46 12.27 3.17
C ILE A 132 1.92 11.87 3.01
N ALA A 133 2.32 11.45 1.82
CA ALA A 133 3.68 10.99 1.56
C ALA A 133 4.71 12.11 1.70
N TRP A 134 4.45 13.29 1.11
CA TRP A 134 5.44 14.37 1.06
C TRP A 134 5.25 15.47 2.08
N ASP A 135 4.01 15.77 2.48
CA ASP A 135 3.75 16.88 3.41
C ASP A 135 3.70 16.44 4.87
N GLY A 136 3.59 15.14 5.15
CA GLY A 136 3.51 14.62 6.50
C GLY A 136 2.10 14.73 7.08
N GLY A 137 1.96 14.43 8.37
CA GLY A 137 0.70 14.49 9.11
C GLY A 137 0.04 13.13 9.32
N ILE A 138 -1.12 13.18 9.98
CA ILE A 138 -1.96 12.01 10.28
C ILE A 138 -3.35 12.30 9.73
N PHE A 139 -3.92 11.35 8.98
CA PHE A 139 -5.15 11.56 8.22
C PHE A 139 -6.10 10.38 8.38
N TYR A 140 -7.38 10.68 8.19
CA TYR A 140 -8.42 9.69 7.97
C TYR A 140 -9.18 10.06 6.70
N ASP A 141 -9.26 9.12 5.76
CA ASP A 141 -10.04 9.29 4.54
C ASP A 141 -11.44 8.70 4.71
N PRO A 142 -12.46 9.38 4.19
CA PRO A 142 -13.82 8.82 4.20
C PRO A 142 -13.90 7.51 3.41
N LEU A 143 -14.91 6.70 3.76
CA LEU A 143 -15.22 5.48 3.03
C LEU A 143 -15.52 5.80 1.56
N GLU A 144 -14.88 5.09 0.64
CA GLU A 144 -15.07 5.29 -0.79
C GLU A 144 -15.34 3.98 -1.53
N PRO A 145 -15.95 4.04 -2.73
CA PRO A 145 -16.09 2.85 -3.56
C PRO A 145 -14.76 2.34 -4.06
N ILE A 146 -14.63 1.02 -4.17
CA ILE A 146 -13.45 0.39 -4.73
C ILE A 146 -13.23 0.81 -6.18
N LEU A 147 -11.97 1.04 -6.54
CA LEU A 147 -11.56 1.37 -7.91
C LEU A 147 -10.76 0.21 -8.50
N ARG A 148 -11.07 -0.12 -9.74
CA ARG A 148 -10.34 -1.16 -10.49
C ARG A 148 -9.64 -0.64 -11.73
#